data_b5ae587532b01167d286b2bfded7df6b
#
_entry.id   b5ae587532b01167d286b2bfded7df6b
#
_cell.length_a   1.000
_cell.length_b   1.000
_cell.length_c   1.000
_cell.angle_alpha   90.00
_cell.angle_beta   90.00
_cell.angle_gamma   90.00
#
_symmetry.space_group_name_H-M   'P 1'
#
loop_
_entity.id
_entity.type
_entity.pdbx_description
1 polymer ?
#
loop_
_entity_poly.entity_id
_entity_poly.type
_entity_poly.pdbx_seq_one_letter_code
_entity_poly.pdbx_strand_id
1 'polypeptide(L)'
;MKTVLYLHGFAGSGASGTATYLRNALYEQGVQVVAPDIPVMPVEAMTFLHEQVETVRPDLIVATSMGAMYAEQLRGWQRILVNPSFCMARLLTFGGMGRKPFRNPRQDGAKDFKVDKDMIAQFKEVEKHSFEGITPDDRGLVYGLFGNHDKRVNCQPQFQKNYGREHFSLFDGEHYLNDTVVKKAVLPLVRQLLSL
;
A
#
# COMPACT_ATOMS: atom_id res chain seq x y z
N MET A 1 10.10 8.66 -19.16
CA MET A 1 10.28 7.41 -18.38
C MET A 1 9.15 7.37 -17.38
N LYS A 2 8.37 6.28 -17.32
CA LYS A 2 7.26 6.15 -16.37
C LYS A 2 7.77 5.80 -14.97
N THR A 3 7.05 6.24 -13.96
CA THR A 3 7.46 6.04 -12.56
C THR A 3 6.34 5.39 -11.76
N VAL A 4 6.66 4.30 -11.06
CA VAL A 4 5.81 3.65 -10.07
C VAL A 4 6.31 3.99 -8.68
N LEU A 5 5.43 4.49 -7.82
CA LEU A 5 5.69 4.62 -6.39
C LEU A 5 5.12 3.40 -5.68
N TYR A 6 5.99 2.61 -5.05
CA TYR A 6 5.55 1.43 -4.28
C TYR A 6 5.54 1.71 -2.78
N LEU A 7 4.41 1.45 -2.14
CA LEU A 7 4.21 1.64 -0.70
C LEU A 7 4.03 0.30 0.02
N HIS A 8 4.98 -0.02 0.88
CA HIS A 8 5.04 -1.30 1.59
C HIS A 8 4.04 -1.40 2.76
N GLY A 9 3.74 -2.61 3.20
CA GLY A 9 2.91 -2.89 4.36
C GLY A 9 3.64 -2.72 5.70
N PHE A 10 2.91 -2.93 6.79
CA PHE A 10 3.41 -2.80 8.17
C PHE A 10 4.65 -3.65 8.43
N ALA A 11 5.63 -3.07 9.11
CA ALA A 11 6.96 -3.65 9.36
C ALA A 11 7.77 -4.02 8.10
N GLY A 12 7.37 -3.55 6.92
CA GLY A 12 8.14 -3.68 5.69
C GLY A 12 9.13 -2.56 5.49
N SER A 13 9.71 -2.53 4.28
CA SER A 13 10.59 -1.45 3.81
C SER A 13 10.57 -1.35 2.28
N GLY A 14 11.26 -0.37 1.74
CA GLY A 14 11.52 -0.24 0.31
C GLY A 14 12.36 -1.38 -0.29
N ALA A 15 12.97 -2.23 0.55
CA ALA A 15 13.69 -3.45 0.16
C ALA A 15 12.81 -4.72 0.24
N SER A 16 11.49 -4.59 0.34
CA SER A 16 10.57 -5.74 0.36
C SER A 16 10.65 -6.56 -0.93
N GLY A 17 10.32 -7.85 -0.84
CA GLY A 17 10.31 -8.76 -1.99
C GLY A 17 9.44 -8.24 -3.14
N THR A 18 8.25 -7.69 -2.83
CA THR A 18 7.36 -7.09 -3.82
C THR A 18 8.00 -5.88 -4.53
N ALA A 19 8.66 -4.99 -3.78
CA ALA A 19 9.36 -3.84 -4.37
C ALA A 19 10.49 -4.30 -5.29
N THR A 20 11.27 -5.27 -4.85
CA THR A 20 12.38 -5.86 -5.63
C THR A 20 11.86 -6.55 -6.89
N TYR A 21 10.79 -7.33 -6.77
CA TYR A 21 10.16 -7.98 -7.92
C TYR A 21 9.68 -6.96 -8.97
N LEU A 22 8.96 -5.92 -8.53
CA LEU A 22 8.46 -4.89 -9.44
C LEU A 22 9.60 -4.14 -10.13
N ARG A 23 10.67 -3.78 -9.40
CA ARG A 23 11.86 -3.14 -10.01
C ARG A 23 12.43 -4.00 -11.12
N ASN A 24 12.70 -5.29 -10.85
CA ASN A 24 13.28 -6.20 -11.83
C ASN A 24 12.36 -6.43 -13.03
N ALA A 25 11.07 -6.64 -12.79
CA ALA A 25 10.10 -6.96 -13.84
C ALA A 25 9.78 -5.77 -14.77
N LEU A 26 9.98 -4.54 -14.30
CA LEU A 26 9.64 -3.32 -15.05
C LEU A 26 10.86 -2.59 -15.62
N TYR A 27 12.07 -3.00 -15.21
CA TYR A 27 13.31 -2.33 -15.60
C TYR A 27 13.49 -2.24 -17.13
N GLU A 28 13.38 -3.37 -17.82
CA GLU A 28 13.56 -3.44 -19.27
C GLU A 28 12.44 -2.73 -20.06
N GLN A 29 11.34 -2.40 -19.40
CA GLN A 29 10.20 -1.67 -19.96
C GLN A 29 10.36 -0.15 -19.76
N GLY A 30 11.51 0.31 -19.25
CA GLY A 30 11.79 1.72 -19.02
C GLY A 30 10.97 2.36 -17.91
N VAL A 31 10.53 1.57 -16.91
CA VAL A 31 9.78 2.05 -15.76
C VAL A 31 10.68 2.09 -14.52
N GLN A 32 10.75 3.24 -13.88
CA GLN A 32 11.40 3.40 -12.59
C GLN A 32 10.44 3.01 -11.47
N VAL A 33 10.90 2.19 -10.51
CA VAL A 33 10.14 1.88 -9.31
C VAL A 33 10.83 2.51 -8.10
N VAL A 34 10.20 3.54 -7.55
CA VAL A 34 10.58 4.21 -6.31
C VAL A 34 9.86 3.54 -5.15
N ALA A 35 10.57 3.08 -4.15
CA ALA A 35 10.00 2.44 -2.98
C ALA A 35 10.71 2.98 -1.73
N PRO A 36 10.20 4.03 -1.10
CA PRO A 36 10.78 4.59 0.11
C PRO A 36 10.49 3.73 1.33
N ASP A 37 11.29 3.90 2.36
CA ASP A 37 10.97 3.42 3.70
C ASP A 37 9.96 4.37 4.34
N ILE A 38 8.74 3.91 4.52
CA ILE A 38 7.66 4.70 5.14
C ILE A 38 8.00 4.92 6.63
N PRO A 39 7.90 6.14 7.16
CA PRO A 39 8.02 6.41 8.59
C PRO A 39 7.11 5.53 9.44
N VAL A 40 7.57 5.19 10.63
CA VAL A 40 6.87 4.23 11.49
C VAL A 40 5.61 4.84 12.11
N MET A 41 5.67 6.14 12.45
CA MET A 41 4.55 6.85 13.07
C MET A 41 3.54 7.32 12.01
N PRO A 42 2.24 6.99 12.16
CA PRO A 42 1.25 7.15 11.09
C PRO A 42 1.03 8.59 10.60
N VAL A 43 1.05 9.56 11.47
CA VAL A 43 0.89 10.98 11.09
C VAL A 43 2.10 11.47 10.30
N GLU A 44 3.30 11.14 10.76
CA GLU A 44 4.55 11.42 10.04
C GLU A 44 4.57 10.71 8.67
N ALA A 45 4.11 9.45 8.63
CA ALA A 45 4.01 8.69 7.39
C ALA A 45 3.10 9.39 6.36
N MET A 46 1.95 9.90 6.77
CA MET A 46 1.06 10.63 5.84
C MET A 46 1.70 11.91 5.31
N THR A 47 2.32 12.71 6.18
CA THR A 47 3.06 13.93 5.77
C THR A 47 4.15 13.58 4.76
N PHE A 48 4.99 12.59 5.08
CA PHE A 48 6.05 12.10 4.21
C PHE A 48 5.52 11.63 2.85
N LEU A 49 4.41 10.87 2.83
CA LEU A 49 3.86 10.33 1.60
C LEU A 49 3.24 11.40 0.70
N HIS A 50 2.64 12.45 1.26
CA HIS A 50 2.22 13.62 0.49
C HIS A 50 3.42 14.33 -0.16
N GLU A 51 4.52 14.51 0.56
CA GLU A 51 5.76 15.08 -0.01
C GLU A 51 6.35 14.15 -1.09
N GLN A 52 6.30 12.83 -0.87
CA GLN A 52 6.79 11.86 -1.85
C GLN A 52 6.02 11.91 -3.18
N VAL A 53 4.71 11.98 -3.16
CA VAL A 53 3.93 12.02 -4.42
C VAL A 53 4.17 13.32 -5.18
N GLU A 54 4.33 14.45 -4.48
CA GLU A 54 4.64 15.73 -5.12
C GLU A 54 6.07 15.78 -5.71
N THR A 55 7.03 15.14 -5.04
CA THR A 55 8.43 15.08 -5.49
C THR A 55 8.63 14.08 -6.61
N VAL A 56 8.11 12.87 -6.45
CA VAL A 56 8.27 11.75 -7.39
C VAL A 56 7.37 11.91 -8.61
N ARG A 57 6.18 12.49 -8.44
CA ARG A 57 5.11 12.61 -9.43
C ARG A 57 4.87 11.30 -10.18
N PRO A 58 4.47 10.24 -9.46
CA PRO A 58 4.36 8.92 -10.04
C PRO A 58 3.22 8.84 -11.06
N ASP A 59 3.42 8.07 -12.13
CA ASP A 59 2.35 7.72 -13.06
C ASP A 59 1.37 6.72 -12.42
N LEU A 60 1.85 5.94 -11.45
CA LEU A 60 1.07 4.94 -10.74
C LEU A 60 1.61 4.70 -9.32
N ILE A 61 0.71 4.62 -8.34
CA ILE A 61 1.03 4.16 -6.99
C ILE A 61 0.59 2.69 -6.87
N VAL A 62 1.49 1.81 -6.45
CA VAL A 62 1.17 0.42 -6.08
C VAL A 62 1.43 0.27 -4.60
N ALA A 63 0.41 -0.14 -3.85
CA ALA A 63 0.51 -0.17 -2.41
C ALA A 63 -0.09 -1.44 -1.81
N THR A 64 0.50 -1.92 -0.71
CA THR A 64 0.08 -3.16 -0.06
C THR A 64 -0.29 -2.94 1.41
N SER A 65 -1.37 -3.56 1.88
CA SER A 65 -1.79 -3.60 3.28
C SER A 65 -1.89 -2.21 3.93
N MET A 66 -1.07 -1.90 4.93
CA MET A 66 -0.96 -0.57 5.56
C MET A 66 -0.59 0.52 4.53
N GLY A 67 0.35 0.25 3.65
CA GLY A 67 0.71 1.18 2.57
C GLY A 67 -0.48 1.50 1.67
N ALA A 68 -1.37 0.52 1.43
CA ALA A 68 -2.58 0.73 0.65
C ALA A 68 -3.64 1.57 1.40
N MET A 69 -3.70 1.51 2.73
CA MET A 69 -4.51 2.43 3.53
C MET A 69 -4.03 3.89 3.36
N TYR A 70 -2.73 4.12 3.39
CA TYR A 70 -2.16 5.45 3.13
C TYR A 70 -2.39 5.90 1.69
N ALA A 71 -2.10 5.02 0.71
CA ALA A 71 -2.29 5.32 -0.71
C ALA A 71 -3.75 5.69 -1.04
N GLU A 72 -4.72 5.09 -0.34
CA GLU A 72 -6.13 5.41 -0.51
C GLU A 72 -6.40 6.90 -0.28
N GLN A 73 -5.68 7.56 0.62
CA GLN A 73 -5.83 8.98 0.96
C GLN A 73 -5.03 9.92 0.05
N LEU A 74 -4.14 9.41 -0.80
CA LEU A 74 -3.39 10.19 -1.79
C LEU A 74 -4.27 10.46 -3.02
N ARG A 75 -5.18 11.44 -2.92
CA ARG A 75 -6.18 11.75 -3.96
C ARG A 75 -5.55 12.28 -5.25
N GLY A 76 -6.23 12.06 -6.37
CA GLY A 76 -5.83 12.55 -7.69
C GLY A 76 -4.73 11.74 -8.39
N TRP A 77 -4.17 10.73 -7.73
CA TRP A 77 -3.17 9.83 -8.31
C TRP A 77 -3.79 8.48 -8.71
N GLN A 78 -3.31 7.85 -9.78
CA GLN A 78 -3.70 6.49 -10.14
C GLN A 78 -3.10 5.49 -9.15
N ARG A 79 -3.93 4.58 -8.59
CA ARG A 79 -3.54 3.74 -7.45
C ARG A 79 -4.04 2.30 -7.59
N ILE A 80 -3.15 1.35 -7.31
CA ILE A 80 -3.50 -0.06 -7.07
C ILE A 80 -3.37 -0.33 -5.57
N LEU A 81 -4.47 -0.68 -4.93
CA LEU A 81 -4.55 -1.02 -3.51
C LEU A 81 -4.64 -2.54 -3.36
N VAL A 82 -3.57 -3.18 -2.90
CA VAL A 82 -3.52 -4.64 -2.75
C VAL A 82 -3.73 -5.02 -1.28
N ASN A 83 -4.76 -5.79 -1.01
CA ASN A 83 -5.16 -6.20 0.35
C ASN A 83 -5.14 -5.02 1.35
N PRO A 84 -5.78 -3.88 1.06
CA PRO A 84 -5.70 -2.70 1.92
C PRO A 84 -6.21 -2.98 3.32
N SER A 85 -5.52 -2.42 4.32
CA SER A 85 -5.84 -2.60 5.74
C SER A 85 -6.35 -1.28 6.33
N PHE A 86 -7.65 -1.01 6.25
CA PHE A 86 -8.30 0.20 6.78
C PHE A 86 -8.63 0.11 8.28
N CYS A 87 -8.01 -0.82 9.02
CA CYS A 87 -8.29 -1.06 10.44
C CYS A 87 -7.01 -1.38 11.23
N MET A 88 -5.91 -0.71 10.92
CA MET A 88 -4.59 -0.93 11.54
C MET A 88 -4.63 -0.75 13.06
N ALA A 89 -5.32 0.28 13.56
CA ALA A 89 -5.46 0.53 14.99
C ALA A 89 -6.07 -0.68 15.72
N ARG A 90 -7.11 -1.26 15.15
CA ARG A 90 -7.74 -2.49 15.69
C ARG A 90 -6.78 -3.67 15.62
N LEU A 91 -6.13 -3.89 14.49
CA LEU A 91 -5.19 -5.00 14.33
C LEU A 91 -4.03 -4.91 15.32
N LEU A 92 -3.48 -3.74 15.57
CA LEU A 92 -2.39 -3.53 16.52
C LEU A 92 -2.85 -3.65 17.97
N THR A 93 -4.07 -3.22 18.28
CA THR A 93 -4.65 -3.40 19.63
C THR A 93 -4.74 -4.88 20.01
N PHE A 94 -5.17 -5.73 19.09
CA PHE A 94 -5.28 -7.19 19.33
C PHE A 94 -4.00 -7.95 18.99
N GLY A 95 -3.16 -7.43 18.07
CA GLY A 95 -1.89 -8.03 17.65
C GLY A 95 -0.73 -7.84 18.64
N GLY A 96 -0.98 -7.13 19.75
CA GLY A 96 -0.02 -6.89 20.83
C GLY A 96 0.91 -5.70 20.61
N MET A 97 1.05 -4.91 21.68
CA MET A 97 2.03 -3.82 21.79
C MET A 97 3.45 -4.38 22.04
N GLY A 98 4.45 -3.52 21.98
CA GLY A 98 5.85 -3.85 22.26
C GLY A 98 6.75 -3.73 21.04
N ARG A 99 8.01 -4.20 21.18
CA ARG A 99 8.99 -4.16 20.08
C ARG A 99 8.61 -5.18 19.00
N LYS A 100 8.70 -4.74 17.76
CA LYS A 100 8.45 -5.56 16.57
C LYS A 100 9.65 -5.42 15.63
N PRO A 101 10.20 -6.52 15.11
CA PRO A 101 11.26 -6.44 14.12
C PRO A 101 10.72 -5.96 12.77
N PHE A 102 11.53 -5.24 12.02
CA PHE A 102 11.29 -5.06 10.60
C PHE A 102 11.52 -6.37 9.86
N ARG A 103 10.72 -6.61 8.82
CA ARG A 103 10.79 -7.82 8.01
C ARG A 103 11.87 -7.77 6.94
N ASN A 104 12.28 -6.54 6.59
CA ASN A 104 13.24 -6.28 5.54
C ASN A 104 14.21 -5.20 6.03
N PRO A 105 15.46 -5.18 5.54
CA PRO A 105 16.40 -4.12 5.84
C PRO A 105 15.83 -2.74 5.47
N ARG A 106 16.13 -1.75 6.30
CA ARG A 106 15.77 -0.35 6.06
C ARG A 106 17.02 0.46 5.75
N GLN A 107 16.85 1.55 5.01
CA GLN A 107 17.95 2.47 4.66
C GLN A 107 18.53 3.18 5.89
N ASP A 108 17.67 3.45 6.90
CA ASP A 108 18.08 4.04 8.17
C ASP A 108 18.81 3.07 9.11
N GLY A 109 18.93 1.78 8.73
CA GLY A 109 19.57 0.73 9.51
C GLY A 109 18.75 0.25 10.72
N ALA A 110 17.55 0.76 10.95
CA ALA A 110 16.67 0.34 12.04
C ALA A 110 16.29 -1.14 11.87
N LYS A 111 16.41 -1.90 12.97
CA LYS A 111 16.09 -3.34 12.99
C LYS A 111 14.73 -3.65 13.57
N ASP A 112 14.22 -2.77 14.40
CA ASP A 112 12.93 -2.91 15.08
C ASP A 112 12.32 -1.53 15.37
N PHE A 113 11.06 -1.54 15.80
CA PHE A 113 10.32 -0.37 16.25
C PHE A 113 9.36 -0.76 17.38
N LYS A 114 8.79 0.23 18.06
CA LYS A 114 7.87 0.00 19.17
C LYS A 114 6.44 0.27 18.73
N VAL A 115 5.55 -0.68 18.95
CA VAL A 115 4.10 -0.48 18.90
C VAL A 115 3.63 -0.12 20.30
N ASP A 116 3.09 1.06 20.47
CA ASP A 116 2.56 1.56 21.72
C ASP A 116 1.19 2.25 21.54
N LYS A 117 0.66 2.80 22.62
CA LYS A 117 -0.65 3.45 22.63
C LYS A 117 -0.68 4.69 21.75
N ASP A 118 0.44 5.40 21.64
CA ASP A 118 0.54 6.60 20.80
C ASP A 118 0.44 6.23 19.32
N MET A 119 1.18 5.24 18.85
CA MET A 119 1.07 4.73 17.49
C MET A 119 -0.36 4.27 17.17
N ILE A 120 -1.01 3.54 18.09
CA ILE A 120 -2.40 3.10 17.89
C ILE A 120 -3.36 4.30 17.81
N ALA A 121 -3.16 5.33 18.63
CA ALA A 121 -3.95 6.56 18.58
C ALA A 121 -3.77 7.31 17.25
N GLN A 122 -2.54 7.39 16.75
CA GLN A 122 -2.25 8.00 15.44
C GLN A 122 -2.83 7.19 14.28
N PHE A 123 -2.83 5.85 14.33
CA PHE A 123 -3.55 5.05 13.33
C PHE A 123 -5.04 5.34 13.34
N LYS A 124 -5.67 5.46 14.53
CA LYS A 124 -7.10 5.83 14.62
C LYS A 124 -7.37 7.20 13.99
N GLU A 125 -6.45 8.14 14.17
CA GLU A 125 -6.58 9.48 13.58
C GLU A 125 -6.50 9.42 12.05
N VAL A 126 -5.48 8.76 11.50
CA VAL A 126 -5.32 8.61 10.06
C VAL A 126 -6.46 7.81 9.42
N GLU A 127 -6.93 6.74 10.08
CA GLU A 127 -8.03 5.91 9.59
C GLU A 127 -9.36 6.67 9.45
N LYS A 128 -9.60 7.71 10.25
CA LYS A 128 -10.81 8.55 10.16
C LYS A 128 -10.95 9.22 8.79
N HIS A 129 -9.81 9.55 8.16
CA HIS A 129 -9.78 10.22 6.86
C HIS A 129 -9.86 9.25 5.68
N SER A 130 -9.89 7.93 5.93
CA SER A 130 -10.13 6.95 4.86
C SER A 130 -11.49 7.19 4.22
N PHE A 131 -11.50 7.20 2.89
CA PHE A 131 -12.67 7.43 2.05
C PHE A 131 -13.28 8.84 2.09
N GLU A 132 -12.68 9.81 2.77
CA GLU A 132 -13.11 11.21 2.76
C GLU A 132 -12.73 11.88 1.42
N GLY A 133 -13.62 12.71 0.89
CA GLY A 133 -13.34 13.55 -0.29
C GLY A 133 -13.21 12.78 -1.61
N ILE A 134 -13.72 11.55 -1.72
CA ILE A 134 -13.75 10.80 -2.98
C ILE A 134 -14.67 11.52 -3.97
N THR A 135 -14.08 11.97 -5.08
CA THR A 135 -14.82 12.52 -6.23
C THR A 135 -15.12 11.43 -7.27
N PRO A 136 -16.05 11.65 -8.22
CA PRO A 136 -16.25 10.74 -9.34
C PRO A 136 -14.96 10.46 -10.13
N ASP A 137 -14.13 11.49 -10.37
CA ASP A 137 -12.85 11.36 -11.08
C ASP A 137 -11.87 10.49 -10.27
N ASP A 138 -11.77 10.71 -8.96
CA ASP A 138 -10.88 9.93 -8.09
C ASP A 138 -11.27 8.44 -8.05
N ARG A 139 -12.59 8.13 -8.15
CA ARG A 139 -13.06 6.73 -8.24
C ARG A 139 -12.49 6.00 -9.45
N GLY A 140 -12.40 6.66 -10.59
CA GLY A 140 -11.82 6.10 -11.82
C GLY A 140 -10.32 5.80 -11.72
N LEU A 141 -9.62 6.38 -10.73
CA LEU A 141 -8.18 6.21 -10.54
C LEU A 141 -7.81 5.09 -9.56
N VAL A 142 -8.78 4.45 -8.89
CA VAL A 142 -8.49 3.50 -7.81
C VAL A 142 -8.89 2.08 -8.19
N TYR A 143 -7.92 1.17 -8.09
CA TYR A 143 -8.07 -0.26 -8.38
C TYR A 143 -7.79 -1.06 -7.11
N GLY A 144 -8.72 -1.91 -6.71
CA GLY A 144 -8.60 -2.80 -5.56
C GLY A 144 -8.32 -4.25 -5.96
N LEU A 145 -7.20 -4.80 -5.50
CA LEU A 145 -6.85 -6.22 -5.64
C LEU A 145 -6.93 -6.91 -4.28
N PHE A 146 -7.70 -7.98 -4.17
CA PHE A 146 -7.91 -8.67 -2.90
C PHE A 146 -7.64 -10.16 -3.04
N GLY A 147 -6.87 -10.71 -2.08
CA GLY A 147 -6.67 -12.15 -1.97
C GLY A 147 -7.93 -12.86 -1.49
N ASN A 148 -8.39 -13.86 -2.24
CA ASN A 148 -9.58 -14.64 -1.88
C ASN A 148 -9.37 -15.53 -0.64
N HIS A 149 -8.11 -15.73 -0.22
CA HIS A 149 -7.72 -16.48 0.97
C HIS A 149 -7.16 -15.58 2.10
N ASP A 150 -7.33 -14.25 2.01
CA ASP A 150 -6.90 -13.33 3.06
C ASP A 150 -7.77 -13.50 4.32
N LYS A 151 -7.21 -14.20 5.32
CA LYS A 151 -7.83 -14.41 6.65
C LYS A 151 -7.45 -13.33 7.67
N ARG A 152 -6.55 -12.40 7.33
CA ARG A 152 -6.04 -11.37 8.24
C ARG A 152 -6.86 -10.09 8.19
N VAL A 153 -7.22 -9.69 6.99
CA VAL A 153 -7.88 -8.41 6.73
C VAL A 153 -9.00 -8.62 5.72
N ASN A 154 -10.21 -8.25 6.11
CA ASN A 154 -11.34 -8.25 5.19
C ASN A 154 -11.90 -6.84 5.03
N CYS A 155 -11.27 -6.05 4.15
CA CYS A 155 -11.71 -4.70 3.82
C CYS A 155 -12.43 -4.60 2.46
N GLN A 156 -12.75 -5.74 1.82
CA GLN A 156 -13.50 -5.79 0.55
C GLN A 156 -14.84 -5.04 0.64
N PRO A 157 -15.68 -5.24 1.68
CA PRO A 157 -16.96 -4.53 1.78
C PRO A 157 -16.79 -3.02 1.86
N GLN A 158 -15.77 -2.54 2.61
CA GLN A 158 -15.47 -1.11 2.74
C GLN A 158 -15.03 -0.52 1.39
N PHE A 159 -14.14 -1.22 0.67
CA PHE A 159 -13.70 -0.80 -0.65
C PHE A 159 -14.87 -0.73 -1.63
N GLN A 160 -15.66 -1.80 -1.74
CA GLN A 160 -16.78 -1.86 -2.67
C GLN A 160 -17.88 -0.81 -2.36
N LYS A 161 -18.12 -0.52 -1.09
CA LYS A 161 -19.06 0.52 -0.68
C LYS A 161 -18.65 1.91 -1.20
N ASN A 162 -17.36 2.23 -1.21
CA ASN A 162 -16.84 3.56 -1.51
C ASN A 162 -16.42 3.71 -2.99
N TYR A 163 -15.83 2.67 -3.58
CA TYR A 163 -15.30 2.67 -4.96
C TYR A 163 -16.14 1.87 -5.95
N GLY A 164 -17.16 1.11 -5.48
CA GLY A 164 -17.95 0.23 -6.34
C GLY A 164 -17.23 -1.07 -6.66
N ARG A 165 -17.71 -1.76 -7.72
CA ARG A 165 -17.19 -3.07 -8.16
C ARG A 165 -16.45 -3.02 -9.48
N GLU A 166 -16.45 -1.91 -10.17
CA GLU A 166 -15.87 -1.77 -11.50
C GLU A 166 -14.37 -2.01 -11.51
N HIS A 167 -13.66 -1.45 -10.52
CA HIS A 167 -12.22 -1.60 -10.36
C HIS A 167 -11.85 -2.53 -9.19
N PHE A 168 -12.72 -3.48 -8.86
CA PHE A 168 -12.50 -4.49 -7.83
C PHE A 168 -12.19 -5.83 -8.46
N SER A 169 -11.10 -6.47 -8.03
CA SER A 169 -10.71 -7.80 -8.49
C SER A 169 -10.23 -8.70 -7.36
N LEU A 170 -10.51 -9.99 -7.48
CA LEU A 170 -9.97 -11.02 -6.60
C LEU A 170 -8.81 -11.73 -7.28
N PHE A 171 -7.81 -12.10 -6.50
CA PHE A 171 -6.74 -12.99 -6.94
C PHE A 171 -6.64 -14.21 -6.01
N ASP A 172 -6.08 -15.28 -6.54
CA ASP A 172 -5.81 -16.49 -5.77
C ASP A 172 -4.57 -16.29 -4.89
N GLY A 173 -4.80 -15.97 -3.62
CA GLY A 173 -3.73 -15.64 -2.69
C GLY A 173 -4.21 -15.19 -1.32
N GLU A 174 -3.23 -15.09 -0.42
CA GLU A 174 -3.38 -14.66 0.97
C GLU A 174 -3.08 -13.15 1.13
N HIS A 175 -2.99 -12.71 2.41
CA HIS A 175 -2.66 -11.33 2.74
C HIS A 175 -1.27 -10.90 2.26
N TYR A 176 -0.28 -11.76 2.41
CA TYR A 176 1.09 -11.48 2.00
C TYR A 176 1.33 -11.96 0.57
N LEU A 177 1.90 -11.05 -0.23
CA LEU A 177 2.23 -11.36 -1.62
C LEU A 177 3.52 -12.17 -1.70
N ASN A 178 3.54 -13.12 -2.63
CA ASN A 178 4.72 -13.78 -3.12
C ASN A 178 4.94 -13.44 -4.60
N ASP A 179 6.08 -13.81 -5.16
CA ASP A 179 6.44 -13.49 -6.54
C ASP A 179 5.42 -14.01 -7.57
N THR A 180 4.82 -15.16 -7.30
CA THR A 180 3.79 -15.75 -8.19
C THR A 180 2.54 -14.86 -8.21
N VAL A 181 2.08 -14.39 -7.07
CA VAL A 181 0.93 -13.48 -6.97
C VAL A 181 1.26 -12.13 -7.61
N VAL A 182 2.44 -11.57 -7.33
CA VAL A 182 2.86 -10.30 -7.95
C VAL A 182 2.87 -10.46 -9.48
N LYS A 183 3.44 -11.54 -10.01
CA LYS A 183 3.50 -11.84 -11.45
C LYS A 183 2.13 -11.98 -12.09
N LYS A 184 1.20 -12.69 -11.43
CA LYS A 184 -0.09 -13.05 -12.01
C LYS A 184 -1.21 -12.06 -11.80
N ALA A 185 -1.17 -11.27 -10.72
CA ALA A 185 -2.24 -10.36 -10.34
C ALA A 185 -1.83 -8.89 -10.38
N VAL A 186 -0.69 -8.53 -9.80
CA VAL A 186 -0.30 -7.12 -9.68
C VAL A 186 0.32 -6.60 -10.98
N LEU A 187 1.32 -7.30 -11.50
CA LEU A 187 2.09 -6.86 -12.67
C LEU A 187 1.25 -6.69 -13.95
N PRO A 188 0.28 -7.56 -14.28
CA PRO A 188 -0.59 -7.34 -15.44
C PRO A 188 -1.40 -6.04 -15.33
N LEU A 189 -1.94 -5.72 -14.14
CA LEU A 189 -2.67 -4.49 -13.94
C LEU A 189 -1.75 -3.25 -14.00
N VAL A 190 -0.54 -3.35 -13.44
CA VAL A 190 0.48 -2.28 -13.58
C VAL A 190 0.76 -2.01 -15.06
N ARG A 191 0.99 -3.04 -15.85
CA ARG A 191 1.26 -2.90 -17.30
C ARG A 191 0.08 -2.28 -18.04
N GLN A 192 -1.13 -2.75 -17.76
CA GLN A 192 -2.35 -2.22 -18.35
C GLN A 192 -2.49 -0.71 -18.06
N LEU A 193 -2.35 -0.30 -16.80
CA LEU A 193 -2.54 1.10 -16.39
C LEU A 193 -1.41 2.01 -16.90
N LEU A 194 -0.22 1.47 -17.08
CA LEU A 194 0.91 2.19 -17.66
C LEU A 194 0.98 2.08 -19.19
N SER A 195 0.08 1.35 -19.85
CA SER A 195 0.09 1.13 -21.32
C SER A 195 1.45 0.59 -21.81
N LEU A 196 1.91 -0.52 -21.18
CA LEU A 196 3.18 -1.20 -21.48
C LEU A 196 2.97 -2.50 -22.27
#